data_eac23e3e573cda0c687e6f4e5f733d93
#
_entry.id   eac23e3e573cda0c687e6f4e5f733d93
#
_cell.length_a   1.000
_cell.length_b   1.000
_cell.length_c   1.000
_cell.angle_alpha   90.00
_cell.angle_beta   90.00
_cell.angle_gamma   90.00
#
_symmetry.space_group_name_H-M   'P 1'
#
loop_
_entity.id
_entity.type
_entity.pdbx_description
1 polymer ?
#
loop_
_entity_poly.entity_id
_entity_poly.type
_entity_poly.pdbx_seq_one_letter_code
_entity_poly.pdbx_strand_id
1 'polypeptide(L)'
;MNIDLSKYRLVRPDSIEYLEGIEKFYDIEVEDDHTFHIVGENDLILSHNCDGNAISALLINFFFKYWPEIFERKMIYKVETPIVVAVPRAKGKKKLLFYSQTEYNEWADKNDLKTFEIKYKKGLAALVDDEYQDIINSPRLTLISKNDVSSGALETWFGKNSDLRKVELLK
;
A
#
# COMPACT_ATOMS: atom_id res chain seq x y z
N MET A 1 10.68 6.14 11.15
CA MET A 1 10.32 6.70 12.48
C MET A 1 9.78 5.56 13.34
N ASN A 2 10.37 5.30 14.50
CA ASN A 2 9.85 4.29 15.43
C ASN A 2 8.72 4.92 16.24
N ILE A 3 7.49 4.53 15.97
CA ILE A 3 6.35 4.94 16.79
C ILE A 3 6.43 4.18 18.11
N ASP A 4 6.52 4.91 19.22
CA ASP A 4 6.49 4.33 20.56
C ASP A 4 5.04 3.92 20.91
N LEU A 5 4.69 2.69 20.58
CA LEU A 5 3.35 2.14 20.81
C LEU A 5 2.97 2.06 22.30
N SER A 6 3.92 2.24 23.24
CA SER A 6 3.62 2.26 24.67
C SER A 6 2.77 3.49 25.07
N LYS A 7 2.75 4.51 24.24
CA LYS A 7 1.97 5.75 24.44
C LYS A 7 0.54 5.66 23.93
N TYR A 8 0.18 4.55 23.25
CA TYR A 8 -1.14 4.39 22.62
C TYR A 8 -1.91 3.24 23.26
N ARG A 9 -3.20 3.42 23.40
CA ARG A 9 -4.13 2.41 23.87
C ARG A 9 -5.02 1.97 22.70
N LEU A 10 -5.14 0.66 22.50
CA LEU A 10 -6.12 0.13 21.54
C LEU A 10 -7.53 0.35 22.09
N VAL A 11 -8.37 1.08 21.37
CA VAL A 11 -9.76 1.38 21.73
C VAL A 11 -10.67 0.68 20.73
N ARG A 12 -11.76 0.08 21.22
CA ARG A 12 -12.86 -0.38 20.37
C ARG A 12 -13.96 0.69 20.41
N PRO A 13 -14.60 1.00 19.27
CA PRO A 13 -15.76 1.88 19.29
C PRO A 13 -16.90 1.21 20.07
N ASP A 14 -17.59 1.98 20.89
CA ASP A 14 -18.76 1.54 21.65
C ASP A 14 -19.98 1.36 20.73
N SER A 15 -20.06 2.14 19.68
CA SER A 15 -21.09 2.04 18.64
C SER A 15 -20.54 2.44 17.28
N ILE A 16 -21.16 1.93 16.23
CA ILE A 16 -20.92 2.32 14.84
C ILE A 16 -22.26 2.74 14.28
N GLU A 17 -22.39 4.02 13.91
CA GLU A 17 -23.58 4.55 13.26
C GLU A 17 -23.28 4.73 11.77
N TYR A 18 -24.21 4.25 10.94
CA TYR A 18 -24.16 4.47 9.49
C TYR A 18 -24.96 5.74 9.18
N LEU A 19 -24.28 6.75 8.69
CA LEU A 19 -24.89 8.00 8.26
C LEU A 19 -25.33 7.87 6.80
N GLU A 20 -26.64 8.04 6.56
CA GLU A 20 -27.17 8.11 5.20
C GLU A 20 -26.99 9.54 4.63
N GLY A 21 -26.67 9.65 3.34
CA GLY A 21 -26.66 10.92 2.63
C GLY A 21 -25.33 11.70 2.65
N ILE A 22 -24.21 11.08 2.99
CA ILE A 22 -22.90 11.71 2.82
C ILE A 22 -22.49 11.63 1.36
N GLU A 23 -22.48 12.76 0.66
CA GLU A 23 -22.14 12.86 -0.76
C GLU A 23 -20.62 13.06 -1.02
N LYS A 24 -19.86 13.45 0.01
CA LYS A 24 -18.41 13.74 -0.13
C LYS A 24 -17.63 13.09 0.99
N PHE A 25 -16.59 12.38 0.59
CA PHE A 25 -15.58 11.85 1.50
C PHE A 25 -14.28 12.63 1.29
N TYR A 26 -13.58 12.89 2.39
CA TYR A 26 -12.25 13.51 2.35
C TYR A 26 -11.26 12.47 2.85
N ASP A 27 -10.18 12.29 2.10
CA ASP A 27 -9.02 11.54 2.54
C ASP A 27 -7.90 12.52 2.94
N ILE A 28 -7.15 12.17 3.98
CA ILE A 28 -6.03 12.96 4.46
C ILE A 28 -4.75 12.23 4.08
N GLU A 29 -3.97 12.84 3.20
CA GLU A 29 -2.64 12.35 2.87
C GLU A 29 -1.60 13.03 3.76
N VAL A 30 -0.77 12.23 4.42
CA VAL A 30 0.37 12.71 5.21
C VAL A 30 1.65 12.23 4.55
N GLU A 31 2.52 13.17 4.23
CA GLU A 31 3.81 12.90 3.60
C GLU A 31 4.69 12.11 4.57
N ASP A 32 5.43 11.13 4.06
CA ASP A 32 6.38 10.24 4.74
C ASP A 32 5.78 9.19 5.69
N ASP A 33 4.96 9.54 6.65
CA ASP A 33 4.54 8.63 7.74
C ASP A 33 3.21 7.90 7.46
N HIS A 34 2.38 8.41 6.54
CA HIS A 34 1.03 7.90 6.24
C HIS A 34 0.11 7.80 7.47
N THR A 35 0.47 8.50 8.55
CA THR A 35 -0.29 8.53 9.80
C THR A 35 -0.68 9.94 10.14
N PHE A 36 -1.83 10.10 10.77
CA PHE A 36 -2.31 11.38 11.28
C PHE A 36 -3.07 11.17 12.58
N HIS A 37 -3.18 12.23 13.37
CA HIS A 37 -3.95 12.17 14.59
C HIS A 37 -5.30 12.84 14.37
N ILE A 38 -6.35 12.14 14.77
CA ILE A 38 -7.69 12.71 14.91
C ILE A 38 -7.82 13.20 16.35
N VAL A 39 -8.11 14.46 16.51
CA VAL A 39 -8.31 15.09 17.83
C VAL A 39 -9.75 14.81 18.24
N GLY A 40 -9.94 13.99 19.28
CA GLY A 40 -11.20 13.83 19.98
C GLY A 40 -11.32 14.80 21.14
N GLU A 41 -12.44 14.80 21.84
CA GLU A 41 -12.66 15.68 22.99
C GLU A 41 -11.66 15.45 24.12
N ASN A 42 -11.26 14.21 24.35
CA ASN A 42 -10.37 13.82 25.44
C ASN A 42 -9.16 12.97 25.00
N ASP A 43 -9.05 12.60 23.73
CA ASP A 43 -8.04 11.68 23.23
C ASP A 43 -7.51 12.10 21.85
N LEU A 44 -6.28 11.69 21.56
CA LEU A 44 -5.69 11.72 20.22
C LEU A 44 -5.75 10.31 19.64
N ILE A 45 -6.42 10.15 18.52
CA ILE A 45 -6.54 8.86 17.82
C ILE A 45 -5.53 8.86 16.68
N LEU A 46 -4.57 7.94 16.72
CA LEU A 46 -3.66 7.71 15.60
C LEU A 46 -4.41 6.94 14.51
N SER A 47 -4.51 7.51 13.35
CA SER A 47 -5.06 6.87 12.15
C SER A 47 -3.98 6.70 11.09
N HIS A 48 -4.20 5.79 10.17
CA HIS A 48 -3.27 5.47 9.09
C HIS A 48 -4.00 5.49 7.74
N ASN A 49 -3.37 6.06 6.72
CA ASN A 49 -3.91 6.05 5.36
C ASN A 49 -3.94 4.63 4.79
N CYS A 50 -4.83 4.41 3.81
CA CYS A 50 -4.90 3.14 3.09
C CYS A 50 -3.58 2.83 2.38
N ASP A 51 -2.94 1.73 2.77
CA ASP A 51 -1.79 1.18 2.06
C ASP A 51 -2.27 0.09 1.10
N GLY A 52 -2.04 0.29 -0.20
CA GLY A 52 -2.38 -0.69 -1.23
C GLY A 52 -1.73 -2.06 -0.99
N ASN A 53 -0.57 -2.11 -0.35
CA ASN A 53 0.07 -3.37 0.04
C ASN A 53 -0.68 -4.08 1.16
N ALA A 54 -1.19 -3.33 2.14
CA ALA A 54 -2.00 -3.90 3.22
C ALA A 54 -3.31 -4.49 2.68
N ILE A 55 -4.00 -3.77 1.79
CA ILE A 55 -5.22 -4.25 1.12
C ILE A 55 -4.91 -5.50 0.30
N SER A 56 -3.83 -5.50 -0.48
CA SER A 56 -3.41 -6.67 -1.27
C SER A 56 -3.12 -7.87 -0.38
N ALA A 57 -2.44 -7.68 0.75
CA ALA A 57 -2.13 -8.75 1.69
C ALA A 57 -3.39 -9.35 2.32
N LEU A 58 -4.39 -8.52 2.68
CA LEU A 58 -5.68 -8.99 3.18
C LEU A 58 -6.44 -9.81 2.13
N LEU A 59 -6.46 -9.36 0.87
CA LEU A 59 -7.10 -10.09 -0.23
C LEU A 59 -6.38 -11.42 -0.52
N ILE A 60 -5.04 -11.44 -0.53
CA ILE A 60 -4.26 -12.66 -0.69
C ILE A 60 -4.60 -13.65 0.44
N ASN A 61 -4.62 -13.19 1.70
CA ASN A 61 -4.99 -14.02 2.83
C ASN A 61 -6.42 -14.56 2.71
N PHE A 62 -7.38 -13.74 2.27
CA PHE A 62 -8.76 -14.16 2.02
C PHE A 62 -8.83 -15.27 0.98
N PHE A 63 -8.22 -15.08 -0.18
CA PHE A 63 -8.20 -16.09 -1.24
C PHE A 63 -7.45 -17.36 -0.81
N PHE A 64 -6.34 -17.22 -0.10
CA PHE A 64 -5.58 -18.36 0.38
C PHE A 64 -6.38 -19.21 1.37
N LYS A 65 -7.18 -18.57 2.22
CA LYS A 65 -8.01 -19.26 3.20
C LYS A 65 -9.17 -20.03 2.57
N TYR A 66 -9.79 -19.49 1.52
CA TYR A 66 -11.02 -20.05 0.96
C TYR A 66 -10.82 -20.82 -0.34
N TRP A 67 -9.76 -20.52 -1.09
CA TRP A 67 -9.46 -21.15 -2.39
C TRP A 67 -7.94 -21.32 -2.59
N PRO A 68 -7.25 -22.10 -1.74
CA PRO A 68 -5.79 -22.25 -1.82
C PRO A 68 -5.32 -22.84 -3.16
N GLU A 69 -6.17 -23.59 -3.86
CA GLU A 69 -5.86 -24.22 -5.14
C GLU A 69 -5.56 -23.22 -6.26
N ILE A 70 -6.10 -22.00 -6.19
CA ILE A 70 -5.81 -20.98 -7.22
C ILE A 70 -4.36 -20.50 -7.18
N PHE A 71 -3.70 -20.60 -6.02
CA PHE A 71 -2.27 -20.29 -5.88
C PHE A 71 -1.41 -21.44 -6.44
N GLU A 72 -1.81 -22.68 -6.21
CA GLU A 72 -1.15 -23.87 -6.78
C GLU A 72 -1.25 -23.88 -8.30
N ARG A 73 -2.40 -23.47 -8.83
CA ARG A 73 -2.65 -23.33 -10.28
C ARG A 73 -2.05 -22.06 -10.89
N LYS A 74 -1.37 -21.21 -10.11
CA LYS A 74 -0.74 -19.97 -10.58
C LYS A 74 -1.73 -19.01 -11.25
N MET A 75 -2.91 -18.85 -10.66
CA MET A 75 -4.01 -18.04 -11.22
C MET A 75 -4.12 -16.66 -10.61
N ILE A 76 -3.36 -16.36 -9.56
CA ILE A 76 -3.38 -15.05 -8.86
C ILE A 76 -2.19 -14.23 -9.30
N TYR A 77 -2.49 -13.03 -9.80
CA TYR A 77 -1.48 -12.05 -10.16
C TYR A 77 -1.79 -10.72 -9.48
N LYS A 78 -0.76 -10.08 -8.96
CA LYS A 78 -0.82 -8.69 -8.52
C LYS A 78 -0.38 -7.80 -9.67
N VAL A 79 -1.18 -6.79 -9.98
CA VAL A 79 -0.77 -5.72 -10.89
C VAL A 79 0.11 -4.76 -10.11
N GLU A 80 1.35 -4.57 -10.55
CA GLU A 80 2.24 -3.59 -9.96
C GLU A 80 1.85 -2.19 -10.45
N THR A 81 1.81 -1.23 -9.53
CA THR A 81 1.60 0.18 -9.84
C THR A 81 2.88 0.96 -9.61
N PRO A 82 3.17 2.00 -10.41
CA PRO A 82 4.37 2.79 -10.23
C PRO A 82 4.31 3.54 -8.88
N ILE A 83 5.43 3.54 -8.17
CA ILE A 83 5.62 4.30 -6.93
C ILE A 83 6.23 5.68 -7.18
N VAL A 84 6.94 5.84 -8.30
CA VAL A 84 7.49 7.13 -8.73
C VAL A 84 7.23 7.33 -10.22
N VAL A 85 6.84 8.54 -10.58
CA VAL A 85 6.66 8.97 -11.97
C VAL A 85 7.55 10.17 -12.23
N ALA A 86 8.49 10.07 -13.18
CA ALA A 86 9.29 11.19 -13.62
C ALA A 86 8.73 11.77 -14.93
N VAL A 87 8.19 12.97 -14.86
CA VAL A 87 7.60 13.68 -15.98
C VAL A 87 8.65 14.62 -16.59
N PRO A 88 9.11 14.41 -17.84
CA PRO A 88 10.06 15.31 -18.48
C PRO A 88 9.46 16.71 -18.63
N ARG A 89 10.21 17.75 -18.26
CA ARG A 89 9.80 19.15 -18.50
C ARG A 89 9.78 19.52 -19.97
N ALA A 90 10.55 18.80 -20.81
CA ALA A 90 10.53 18.97 -22.26
C ALA A 90 9.24 18.39 -22.86
N LYS A 91 8.53 19.22 -23.64
CA LYS A 91 7.28 18.82 -24.31
C LYS A 91 7.49 17.62 -25.25
N GLY A 92 6.51 16.72 -25.30
CA GLY A 92 6.48 15.58 -26.22
C GLY A 92 7.29 14.36 -25.80
N LYS A 93 7.95 14.37 -24.65
CA LYS A 93 8.62 13.19 -24.09
C LYS A 93 7.67 12.39 -23.21
N LYS A 94 7.79 11.06 -23.26
CA LYS A 94 7.01 10.14 -22.43
C LYS A 94 7.44 10.22 -20.97
N LYS A 95 6.49 10.03 -20.05
CA LYS A 95 6.73 9.84 -18.63
C LYS A 95 7.55 8.56 -18.42
N LEU A 96 8.35 8.54 -17.36
CA LEU A 96 9.06 7.35 -16.89
C LEU A 96 8.38 6.86 -15.62
N LEU A 97 8.08 5.57 -15.58
CA LEU A 97 7.39 4.92 -14.48
C LEU A 97 8.37 4.00 -13.75
N PHE A 98 8.48 4.15 -12.44
CA PHE A 98 9.34 3.33 -11.59
C PHE A 98 8.48 2.56 -10.60
N TYR A 99 8.71 1.26 -10.51
CA TYR A 99 7.91 0.33 -9.71
C TYR A 99 8.60 -0.08 -8.41
N SER A 100 9.88 0.31 -8.23
CA SER A 100 10.61 0.17 -6.99
C SER A 100 11.50 1.37 -6.72
N GLN A 101 11.82 1.59 -5.44
CA GLN A 101 12.75 2.64 -5.04
C GLN A 101 14.14 2.40 -5.63
N THR A 102 14.55 1.15 -5.76
CA THR A 102 15.84 0.78 -6.37
C THR A 102 15.88 1.20 -7.83
N GLU A 103 14.86 0.86 -8.64
CA GLU A 103 14.77 1.30 -10.05
C GLU A 103 14.89 2.82 -10.17
N TYR A 104 14.18 3.55 -9.30
CA TYR A 104 14.21 5.01 -9.31
C TYR A 104 15.59 5.55 -8.94
N ASN A 105 16.21 5.05 -7.88
CA ASN A 105 17.51 5.51 -7.41
C ASN A 105 18.61 5.28 -8.46
N GLU A 106 18.65 4.07 -9.04
CA GLU A 106 19.63 3.74 -10.11
C GLU A 106 19.49 4.63 -11.33
N TRP A 107 18.28 5.05 -11.66
CA TRP A 107 18.02 5.99 -12.72
C TRP A 107 18.39 7.41 -12.31
N ALA A 108 18.03 7.84 -11.11
CA ALA A 108 18.26 9.17 -10.58
C ALA A 108 19.75 9.51 -10.49
N ASP A 109 20.58 8.55 -10.10
CA ASP A 109 22.05 8.69 -10.02
C ASP A 109 22.70 8.98 -11.38
N LYS A 110 22.04 8.63 -12.48
CA LYS A 110 22.57 8.77 -13.86
C LYS A 110 21.95 9.91 -14.66
N ASN A 111 20.97 10.62 -14.07
CA ASN A 111 20.20 11.62 -14.79
C ASN A 111 20.13 12.96 -14.05
N ASP A 112 20.00 14.06 -14.79
CA ASP A 112 19.77 15.37 -14.19
C ASP A 112 18.29 15.52 -13.81
N LEU A 113 18.00 15.36 -12.53
CA LEU A 113 16.65 15.46 -11.98
C LEU A 113 15.98 16.81 -12.20
N LYS A 114 16.76 17.89 -12.42
CA LYS A 114 16.22 19.24 -12.71
C LYS A 114 15.43 19.29 -14.02
N THR A 115 15.65 18.34 -14.91
CA THR A 115 14.96 18.25 -16.20
C THR A 115 13.63 17.51 -16.11
N PHE A 116 13.29 16.97 -14.92
CA PHE A 116 12.07 16.23 -14.65
C PHE A 116 11.27 16.86 -13.51
N GLU A 117 9.98 16.61 -13.50
CA GLU A 117 9.10 16.76 -12.35
C GLU A 117 8.90 15.36 -11.76
N ILE A 118 9.32 15.15 -10.52
CA ILE A 118 9.23 13.86 -9.83
C ILE A 118 7.96 13.83 -9.01
N LYS A 119 7.13 12.79 -9.21
CA LYS A 119 5.87 12.58 -8.50
C LYS A 119 5.90 11.22 -7.82
N TYR A 120 5.83 11.23 -6.51
CA TYR A 120 5.67 9.99 -5.73
C TYR A 120 4.19 9.57 -5.71
N LYS A 121 3.94 8.28 -5.90
CA LYS A 121 2.61 7.69 -5.94
C LYS A 121 2.45 6.72 -4.77
N LYS A 122 1.56 7.02 -3.86
CA LYS A 122 1.38 6.24 -2.62
C LYS A 122 0.25 5.22 -2.69
N GLY A 123 -0.56 5.26 -3.73
CA GLY A 123 -1.68 4.35 -3.93
C GLY A 123 -2.39 4.62 -5.25
N LEU A 124 -3.42 3.83 -5.53
CA LEU A 124 -4.19 3.94 -6.78
C LEU A 124 -4.82 5.32 -6.95
N ALA A 125 -5.32 5.94 -5.90
CA ALA A 125 -5.96 7.26 -5.95
C ALA A 125 -5.00 8.40 -6.39
N ALA A 126 -3.69 8.19 -6.29
CA ALA A 126 -2.69 9.16 -6.74
C ALA A 126 -2.37 9.07 -8.24
N LEU A 127 -2.92 8.08 -8.95
CA LEU A 127 -2.74 7.92 -10.40
C LEU A 127 -3.72 8.81 -11.16
N VAL A 128 -3.30 9.27 -12.33
CA VAL A 128 -4.14 10.00 -13.28
C VAL A 128 -4.59 9.08 -14.42
N ASP A 129 -5.61 9.49 -15.17
CA ASP A 129 -6.28 8.64 -16.18
C ASP A 129 -5.33 8.02 -17.20
N ASP A 130 -4.35 8.76 -17.69
CA ASP A 130 -3.36 8.25 -18.65
C ASP A 130 -2.40 7.23 -18.03
N GLU A 131 -2.07 7.36 -16.75
CA GLU A 131 -1.29 6.37 -16.01
C GLU A 131 -2.08 5.07 -15.78
N TYR A 132 -3.40 5.18 -15.52
CA TYR A 132 -4.28 4.01 -15.48
C TYR A 132 -4.35 3.30 -16.84
N GLN A 133 -4.49 4.06 -17.93
CA GLN A 133 -4.51 3.49 -19.27
C GLN A 133 -3.22 2.74 -19.59
N ASP A 134 -2.06 3.30 -19.23
CA ASP A 134 -0.77 2.66 -19.42
C ASP A 134 -0.67 1.34 -18.64
N ILE A 135 -1.12 1.33 -17.38
CA ILE A 135 -1.13 0.12 -16.54
C ILE A 135 -2.08 -0.94 -17.11
N ILE A 136 -3.26 -0.57 -17.58
CA ILE A 136 -4.24 -1.51 -18.14
C ILE A 136 -3.76 -2.08 -19.47
N ASN A 137 -3.20 -1.24 -20.34
CA ASN A 137 -2.76 -1.66 -21.66
C ASN A 137 -1.47 -2.48 -21.64
N SER A 138 -0.63 -2.28 -20.61
CA SER A 138 0.67 -2.95 -20.49
C SER A 138 0.98 -3.28 -19.02
N PRO A 139 0.19 -4.15 -18.38
CA PRO A 139 0.30 -4.41 -16.96
C PRO A 139 1.61 -5.10 -16.61
N ARG A 140 2.30 -4.61 -15.59
CA ARG A 140 3.39 -5.34 -14.96
C ARG A 140 2.78 -6.26 -13.91
N LEU A 141 2.91 -7.58 -14.14
CA LEU A 141 2.27 -8.60 -13.33
C LEU A 141 3.28 -9.35 -12.47
N THR A 142 2.99 -9.47 -11.19
CA THR A 142 3.73 -10.34 -10.26
C THR A 142 2.85 -11.54 -9.90
N LEU A 143 3.33 -12.74 -10.22
CA LEU A 143 2.65 -13.97 -9.86
C LEU A 143 2.72 -14.17 -8.34
N ILE A 144 1.58 -14.40 -7.72
CA ILE A 144 1.48 -14.79 -6.31
C ILE A 144 1.30 -16.31 -6.27
N SER A 145 2.30 -17.00 -5.74
CA SER A 145 2.28 -18.47 -5.65
C SER A 145 2.49 -18.92 -4.19
N LYS A 146 1.99 -20.12 -3.89
CA LYS A 146 2.18 -20.79 -2.61
C LYS A 146 3.53 -21.49 -2.58
N ASN A 147 4.18 -21.47 -1.42
CA ASN A 147 5.36 -22.27 -1.07
C ASN A 147 5.19 -22.87 0.33
N ASP A 148 6.17 -23.62 0.79
CA ASP A 148 6.11 -24.37 2.07
C ASP A 148 5.96 -23.47 3.30
N VAL A 149 6.44 -22.21 3.24
CA VAL A 149 6.34 -21.25 4.34
C VAL A 149 5.10 -20.39 4.31
N SER A 150 4.33 -20.39 3.21
CA SER A 150 3.20 -19.47 3.02
C SER A 150 2.12 -19.61 4.09
N SER A 151 1.78 -20.83 4.48
CA SER A 151 0.77 -21.09 5.52
C SER A 151 1.20 -20.55 6.87
N GLY A 152 2.45 -20.77 7.25
CA GLY A 152 3.01 -20.24 8.51
C GLY A 152 3.09 -18.73 8.53
N ALA A 153 3.50 -18.12 7.42
CA ALA A 153 3.56 -16.66 7.30
C ALA A 153 2.16 -16.03 7.43
N LEU A 154 1.14 -16.58 6.74
CA LEU A 154 -0.22 -16.08 6.83
C LEU A 154 -0.82 -16.28 8.23
N GLU A 155 -0.56 -17.41 8.90
CA GLU A 155 -0.99 -17.61 10.29
C GLU A 155 -0.31 -16.63 11.24
N THR A 156 0.98 -16.34 11.05
CA THR A 156 1.70 -15.34 11.85
C THR A 156 1.08 -13.96 11.71
N TRP A 157 0.85 -13.49 10.49
CA TRP A 157 0.41 -12.11 10.24
C TRP A 157 -1.09 -11.89 10.35
N PHE A 158 -1.92 -12.88 10.01
CA PHE A 158 -3.37 -12.77 9.95
C PHE A 158 -4.12 -13.73 10.88
N GLY A 159 -3.41 -14.64 11.56
CA GLY A 159 -3.99 -15.56 12.53
C GLY A 159 -4.45 -14.87 13.81
N LYS A 160 -5.14 -15.63 14.67
CA LYS A 160 -5.69 -15.11 15.92
C LYS A 160 -4.62 -14.84 17.00
N ASN A 161 -3.48 -15.52 16.92
CA ASN A 161 -2.41 -15.39 17.91
C ASN A 161 -1.54 -14.15 17.64
N SER A 162 -1.76 -13.09 18.44
CA SER A 162 -0.98 -11.86 18.33
C SER A 162 0.48 -11.99 18.79
N ASP A 163 0.79 -13.00 19.61
CA ASP A 163 2.16 -13.15 20.12
C ASP A 163 3.14 -13.60 19.04
N LEU A 164 2.67 -14.33 18.03
CA LEU A 164 3.49 -14.66 16.86
C LEU A 164 3.97 -13.39 16.13
N ARG A 165 3.07 -12.42 15.94
CA ARG A 165 3.41 -11.14 15.32
C ARG A 165 4.38 -10.30 16.13
N LYS A 166 4.21 -10.31 17.47
CA LYS A 166 5.14 -9.60 18.38
C LYS A 166 6.57 -10.13 18.26
N VAL A 167 6.69 -11.46 18.24
CA VAL A 167 8.01 -12.12 18.11
C VAL A 167 8.66 -11.75 16.77
N GLU A 168 7.88 -11.70 15.69
CA GLU A 168 8.40 -11.37 14.36
C GLU A 168 8.79 -9.89 14.24
N LEU A 169 8.03 -8.99 14.85
CA LEU A 169 8.30 -7.55 14.85
C LEU A 169 9.50 -7.15 15.72
N LEU A 170 9.95 -8.02 16.63
CA LEU A 170 11.09 -7.77 17.53
C LEU A 170 12.43 -8.33 17.01
N LYS A 171 12.42 -8.99 15.86
CA LYS A 171 13.64 -9.45 15.16
C LYS A 171 14.32 -8.31 14.41
#